data_a953cd6671302588aee7b02884c122b9
#
_entry.id   a953cd6671302588aee7b02884c122b9
#
_cell.length_a   1.000
_cell.length_b   1.000
_cell.length_c   1.000
_cell.angle_alpha   90.00
_cell.angle_beta   90.00
_cell.angle_gamma   90.00
#
_symmetry.space_group_name_H-M   'P 1'
#
loop_
_entity.id
_entity.type
_entity.pdbx_description
1 polymer ?
#
loop_
_entity_poly.entity_id
_entity_poly.type
_entity_poly.pdbx_seq_one_letter_code
_entity_poly.pdbx_strand_id
1 'polypeptide(L)'
;VVWPFGQHILSGAKLVRRDPRLFAVYLTNHGCGPDTMISHLFAEEMGSKPYLHIEMDEHYSKVGVETRVEAFLNAIEHYEAADLRGTPTSRHVVNSACEPLREGELAGLPSFGPYGPLAAQWLRDQGIPVRELVPTPTTLELGRKECTSKEYYSFASLLGVSLAAVGEGGDGEAAADGCTTV
;
A
#
# COMPACT_ATOMS: atom_id res chain seq x y z
N VAL A 1 -8.06 3.16 8.68
CA VAL A 1 -6.78 3.50 9.38
C VAL A 1 -7.09 3.70 10.85
N VAL A 2 -6.47 2.90 11.73
CA VAL A 2 -6.72 2.95 13.19
C VAL A 2 -5.89 4.06 13.86
N TRP A 3 -4.81 4.48 13.23
CA TRP A 3 -3.89 5.49 13.77
C TRP A 3 -4.44 6.92 13.57
N PRO A 4 -4.67 7.71 14.65
CA PRO A 4 -5.31 9.02 14.58
C PRO A 4 -4.59 10.03 13.69
N PHE A 5 -3.26 10.08 13.75
CA PHE A 5 -2.48 10.99 12.90
C PHE A 5 -2.61 10.65 11.42
N GLY A 6 -2.61 9.37 11.07
CA GLY A 6 -2.86 8.93 9.70
C GLY A 6 -4.26 9.31 9.22
N GLN A 7 -5.26 9.25 10.09
CA GLN A 7 -6.62 9.71 9.77
C GLN A 7 -6.64 11.23 9.49
N HIS A 8 -5.91 12.02 10.27
CA HIS A 8 -5.81 13.47 10.05
C HIS A 8 -5.13 13.79 8.71
N ILE A 9 -4.04 13.10 8.37
CA ILE A 9 -3.33 13.28 7.10
C ILE A 9 -4.25 12.97 5.90
N LEU A 10 -4.94 11.82 5.92
CA LEU A 10 -5.85 11.43 4.84
C LEU A 10 -7.09 12.32 4.77
N SER A 11 -7.60 12.78 5.92
CA SER A 11 -8.70 13.75 5.95
C SER A 11 -8.27 15.09 5.37
N GLY A 12 -7.04 15.53 5.66
CA GLY A 12 -6.43 16.71 5.06
C GLY A 12 -6.31 16.58 3.54
N ALA A 13 -5.84 15.44 3.05
CA ALA A 13 -5.77 15.13 1.62
C ALA A 13 -7.14 15.27 0.94
N LYS A 14 -8.20 14.72 1.56
CA LYS A 14 -9.59 14.84 1.08
C LYS A 14 -10.07 16.29 0.99
N LEU A 15 -9.74 17.12 1.97
CA LEU A 15 -10.08 18.53 1.96
C LEU A 15 -9.34 19.26 0.84
N VAL A 16 -8.03 19.06 0.75
CA VAL A 16 -7.20 19.67 -0.29
C VAL A 16 -7.65 19.25 -1.67
N ARG A 17 -7.97 17.99 -1.89
CA ARG A 17 -8.46 17.51 -3.17
C ARG A 17 -9.71 18.23 -3.63
N ARG A 18 -10.65 18.50 -2.72
CA ARG A 18 -11.96 19.10 -3.03
C ARG A 18 -11.92 20.61 -3.29
N ASP A 19 -10.96 21.33 -2.69
CA ASP A 19 -10.82 22.77 -2.87
C ASP A 19 -9.75 23.07 -3.95
N PRO A 20 -10.12 23.63 -5.10
CA PRO A 20 -9.19 23.93 -6.20
C PRO A 20 -8.09 24.93 -5.83
N ARG A 21 -8.27 25.68 -4.76
CA ARG A 21 -7.30 26.71 -4.30
C ARG A 21 -6.22 26.14 -3.38
N LEU A 22 -6.41 24.91 -2.87
CA LEU A 22 -5.50 24.29 -1.92
C LEU A 22 -4.65 23.25 -2.61
N PHE A 23 -3.35 23.25 -2.31
CA PHE A 23 -2.41 22.23 -2.76
C PHE A 23 -1.62 21.72 -1.56
N ALA A 24 -1.32 20.42 -1.54
CA ALA A 24 -0.70 19.78 -0.40
C ALA A 24 0.83 19.78 -0.50
N VAL A 25 1.47 20.01 0.63
CA VAL A 25 2.87 19.64 0.86
C VAL A 25 2.87 18.55 1.92
N TYR A 26 3.24 17.33 1.52
CA TYR A 26 3.32 16.17 2.40
C TYR A 26 4.77 15.97 2.84
N LEU A 27 5.01 16.17 4.13
CA LEU A 27 6.33 16.01 4.73
C LEU A 27 6.41 14.67 5.44
N THR A 28 7.45 13.91 5.14
CA THR A 28 7.73 12.61 5.76
C THR A 28 9.15 12.57 6.32
N ASN A 29 9.41 11.67 7.25
CA ASN A 29 10.72 11.45 7.79
C ASN A 29 11.17 10.03 7.49
N HIS A 30 12.21 9.87 6.66
CA HIS A 30 12.84 8.59 6.28
C HIS A 30 11.95 7.54 5.61
N GLY A 31 10.75 7.87 5.16
CA GLY A 31 9.83 6.84 4.73
C GLY A 31 9.64 5.76 5.81
N CYS A 32 9.61 6.16 7.10
CA CYS A 32 9.45 5.25 8.23
C CYS A 32 8.11 4.51 8.15
N GLY A 33 7.94 3.42 8.93
CA GLY A 33 6.78 2.53 8.86
C GLY A 33 5.43 3.22 8.65
N PRO A 34 5.01 4.13 9.54
CA PRO A 34 3.75 4.85 9.40
C PRO A 34 3.65 5.69 8.12
N ASP A 35 4.72 6.42 7.76
CA ASP A 35 4.74 7.26 6.56
C ASP A 35 4.68 6.43 5.28
N THR A 36 5.39 5.31 5.22
CA THR A 36 5.34 4.37 4.09
C THR A 36 3.93 3.79 3.91
N MET A 37 3.26 3.44 5.02
CA MET A 37 1.90 2.89 4.98
C MET A 37 0.85 3.90 4.49
N ILE A 38 1.09 5.20 4.71
CA ILE A 38 0.12 6.25 4.38
C ILE A 38 0.41 6.90 3.02
N SER A 39 1.67 6.93 2.59
CA SER A 39 2.09 7.66 1.38
C SER A 39 1.32 7.23 0.14
N HIS A 40 1.08 5.95 -0.07
CA HIS A 40 0.30 5.46 -1.20
C HIS A 40 -1.19 5.80 -1.08
N LEU A 41 -1.78 5.70 0.12
CA LEU A 41 -3.17 6.11 0.37
C LEU A 41 -3.35 7.62 0.17
N PHE A 42 -2.34 8.41 0.54
CA PHE A 42 -2.31 9.84 0.29
C PHE A 42 -2.26 10.14 -1.22
N ALA A 43 -1.40 9.46 -1.95
CA ALA A 43 -1.30 9.59 -3.41
C ALA A 43 -2.62 9.21 -4.11
N GLU A 44 -3.24 8.11 -3.70
CA GLU A 44 -4.55 7.69 -4.20
C GLU A 44 -5.63 8.74 -3.92
N GLU A 45 -5.68 9.27 -2.69
CA GLU A 45 -6.66 10.30 -2.35
C GLU A 45 -6.44 11.59 -3.14
N MET A 46 -5.20 11.98 -3.41
CA MET A 46 -4.88 13.16 -4.24
C MET A 46 -5.23 12.94 -5.71
N GLY A 47 -5.13 11.72 -6.22
CA GLY A 47 -5.42 11.37 -7.62
C GLY A 47 -4.52 12.15 -8.59
N SER A 48 -5.13 12.83 -9.58
CA SER A 48 -4.42 13.66 -10.55
C SER A 48 -4.01 15.04 -10.03
N LYS A 49 -4.47 15.43 -8.82
CA LYS A 49 -4.15 16.74 -8.26
C LYS A 49 -2.70 16.81 -7.80
N PRO A 50 -1.91 17.82 -8.26
CA PRO A 50 -0.52 17.97 -7.87
C PRO A 50 -0.36 18.13 -6.36
N TYR A 51 0.62 17.46 -5.82
CA TYR A 51 1.08 17.65 -4.44
C TYR A 51 2.59 17.48 -4.36
N LEU A 52 3.21 18.10 -3.37
CA LEU A 52 4.64 17.99 -3.13
C LEU A 52 4.90 17.01 -1.99
N HIS A 53 5.68 15.96 -2.25
CA HIS A 53 6.16 15.05 -1.22
C HIS A 53 7.63 15.34 -0.95
N ILE A 54 7.97 15.74 0.28
CA ILE A 54 9.33 15.98 0.75
C ILE A 54 9.65 14.99 1.85
N GLU A 55 10.71 14.22 1.63
CA GLU A 55 11.29 13.34 2.63
C GLU A 55 12.45 14.09 3.31
N MET A 56 12.36 14.23 4.63
CA MET A 56 13.35 14.92 5.45
C MET A 56 14.17 13.87 6.20
N ASP A 57 15.45 13.77 5.87
CA ASP A 57 16.40 12.87 6.53
C ASP A 57 17.74 13.57 6.77
N GLU A 58 18.71 12.88 7.35
CA GLU A 58 20.05 13.41 7.59
C GLU A 58 20.84 13.72 6.31
N HIS A 59 20.38 13.21 5.17
CA HIS A 59 20.95 13.48 3.84
C HIS A 59 20.19 14.60 3.09
N TYR A 60 19.33 15.32 3.80
CA TYR A 60 18.56 16.42 3.25
C TYR A 60 19.46 17.40 2.49
N SER A 61 19.05 17.71 1.26
CA SER A 61 19.70 18.68 0.39
C SER A 61 18.79 19.88 0.14
N LYS A 62 19.23 21.05 0.57
CA LYS A 62 18.49 22.31 0.33
C LYS A 62 18.19 22.52 -1.15
N VAL A 63 19.19 22.31 -2.02
CA VAL A 63 19.04 22.46 -3.47
C VAL A 63 18.02 21.46 -4.04
N GLY A 64 18.02 20.21 -3.54
CA GLY A 64 17.06 19.20 -3.97
C GLY A 64 15.63 19.58 -3.60
N VAL A 65 15.42 20.21 -2.46
CA VAL A 65 14.09 20.71 -2.06
C VAL A 65 13.68 21.91 -2.88
N GLU A 66 14.56 22.88 -3.08
CA GLU A 66 14.28 24.05 -3.91
C GLU A 66 13.82 23.64 -5.31
N THR A 67 14.55 22.75 -5.97
CA THR A 67 14.18 22.24 -7.32
C THR A 67 12.81 21.55 -7.32
N ARG A 68 12.48 20.77 -6.27
CA ARG A 68 11.17 20.11 -6.15
C ARG A 68 10.05 21.12 -5.91
N VAL A 69 10.30 22.16 -5.11
CA VAL A 69 9.34 23.25 -4.89
C VAL A 69 9.06 24.00 -6.18
N GLU A 70 10.09 24.35 -6.94
CA GLU A 70 9.94 25.01 -8.24
C GLU A 70 9.14 24.16 -9.23
N ALA A 71 9.45 22.87 -9.34
CA ALA A 71 8.70 21.94 -10.17
C ALA A 71 7.24 21.83 -9.75
N PHE A 72 6.97 21.84 -8.43
CA PHE A 72 5.62 21.80 -7.88
C PHE A 72 4.83 23.08 -8.19
N LEU A 73 5.45 24.26 -8.03
CA LEU A 73 4.82 25.53 -8.38
C LEU A 73 4.47 25.58 -9.88
N ASN A 74 5.38 25.13 -10.73
CA ASN A 74 5.11 25.00 -12.15
C ASN A 74 3.96 24.02 -12.46
N ALA A 75 3.90 22.91 -11.75
CA ALA A 75 2.78 21.96 -11.90
C ALA A 75 1.43 22.57 -11.47
N ILE A 76 1.42 23.42 -10.43
CA ILE A 76 0.23 24.14 -10.00
C ILE A 76 -0.25 25.13 -11.05
N GLU A 77 0.67 25.89 -11.65
CA GLU A 77 0.35 26.88 -12.69
C GLU A 77 -0.30 26.26 -13.93
N HIS A 78 0.05 25.01 -14.25
CA HIS A 78 -0.47 24.29 -15.40
C HIS A 78 -1.62 23.34 -15.04
N TYR A 79 -2.02 23.30 -13.77
CA TYR A 79 -3.09 22.42 -13.32
C TYR A 79 -4.47 22.99 -13.63
N GLU A 80 -5.23 22.29 -14.45
CA GLU A 80 -6.62 22.63 -14.74
C GLU A 80 -7.58 21.89 -13.80
N ALA A 81 -8.39 22.62 -13.05
CA ALA A 81 -9.34 22.06 -12.08
C ALA A 81 -10.40 21.12 -12.70
N ALA A 82 -10.50 21.08 -14.03
CA ALA A 82 -11.35 20.13 -14.76
C ALA A 82 -10.93 18.66 -14.54
N ASP A 83 -9.67 18.41 -14.23
CA ASP A 83 -9.12 17.07 -13.96
C ASP A 83 -9.59 16.46 -12.62
N LEU A 84 -10.22 17.25 -11.74
CA LEU A 84 -10.79 16.76 -10.49
C LEU A 84 -11.94 15.75 -10.65
N ARG A 85 -12.45 15.58 -11.88
CA ARG A 85 -13.54 14.64 -12.17
C ARG A 85 -13.10 13.19 -12.29
N GLY A 86 -11.79 12.91 -12.24
CA GLY A 86 -11.27 11.57 -12.13
C GLY A 86 -11.72 10.95 -10.80
N THR A 87 -12.61 9.98 -10.87
CA THR A 87 -12.99 9.14 -9.73
C THR A 87 -11.73 8.52 -9.16
N PRO A 88 -11.55 8.48 -7.82
CA PRO A 88 -10.47 7.68 -7.22
C PRO A 88 -10.56 6.27 -7.77
N THR A 89 -9.52 5.81 -8.42
CA THR A 89 -9.52 4.55 -9.18
C THR A 89 -9.49 3.32 -8.27
N SER A 90 -9.31 3.50 -6.97
CA SER A 90 -9.43 2.38 -6.04
C SER A 90 -10.22 2.79 -4.81
N ARG A 91 -11.43 2.28 -4.73
CA ARG A 91 -12.06 2.05 -3.44
C ARG A 91 -11.45 0.74 -2.92
N HIS A 92 -10.36 0.82 -2.21
CA HIS A 92 -10.03 -0.25 -1.28
C HIS A 92 -11.10 -0.25 -0.19
N VAL A 93 -12.20 -0.89 -0.50
CA VAL A 93 -13.14 -1.31 0.53
C VAL A 93 -12.41 -2.42 1.26
N VAL A 94 -11.75 -2.06 2.36
CA VAL A 94 -11.36 -3.08 3.32
C VAL A 94 -12.68 -3.65 3.83
N ASN A 95 -13.08 -4.75 3.22
CA ASN A 95 -14.23 -5.49 3.69
C ASN A 95 -13.79 -6.12 5.02
N SER A 96 -14.24 -5.53 6.12
CA SER A 96 -13.90 -6.00 7.48
C SER A 96 -14.59 -7.32 7.82
N ALA A 97 -15.45 -7.82 6.95
CA ALA A 97 -16.06 -9.14 7.06
C ALA A 97 -15.26 -10.10 6.16
N CYS A 98 -14.28 -10.79 6.76
CA CYS A 98 -13.70 -11.97 6.11
C CYS A 98 -14.80 -13.01 5.95
N GLU A 99 -15.08 -13.40 4.72
CA GLU A 99 -15.90 -14.57 4.48
C GLU A 99 -15.17 -15.81 5.01
N PRO A 100 -15.90 -16.77 5.60
CA PRO A 100 -15.29 -18.03 6.01
C PRO A 100 -14.69 -18.74 4.79
N LEU A 101 -13.55 -19.40 4.98
CA LEU A 101 -12.91 -20.20 3.93
C LEU A 101 -13.91 -21.22 3.36
N ARG A 102 -13.95 -21.31 2.03
CA ARG A 102 -14.73 -22.28 1.30
C ARG A 102 -14.05 -23.66 1.37
N GLU A 103 -14.80 -24.69 1.11
CA GLU A 103 -14.24 -26.06 1.04
C GLU A 103 -13.13 -26.14 -0.03
N GLY A 104 -11.94 -26.58 0.36
CA GLY A 104 -10.76 -26.66 -0.51
C GLY A 104 -9.88 -25.41 -0.52
N GLU A 105 -10.31 -24.31 0.08
CA GLU A 105 -9.46 -23.10 0.20
C GLU A 105 -8.45 -23.23 1.35
N LEU A 106 -7.29 -22.63 1.16
CA LEU A 106 -6.20 -22.55 2.16
C LEU A 106 -5.96 -21.10 2.55
N ALA A 107 -5.87 -20.83 3.84
CA ALA A 107 -5.38 -19.56 4.32
C ALA A 107 -3.86 -19.44 4.10
N GLY A 108 -3.40 -18.36 3.45
CA GLY A 108 -1.98 -18.05 3.33
C GLY A 108 -1.48 -17.36 4.59
N LEU A 109 -0.54 -17.97 5.30
CA LEU A 109 0.10 -17.38 6.48
C LEU A 109 1.52 -16.92 6.09
N PRO A 110 1.81 -15.61 6.06
CA PRO A 110 3.18 -15.14 5.84
C PRO A 110 4.13 -15.69 6.92
N SER A 111 5.32 -16.09 6.52
CA SER A 111 6.31 -16.61 7.47
C SER A 111 6.79 -15.52 8.44
N PHE A 112 6.73 -15.80 9.72
CA PHE A 112 7.24 -14.97 10.81
C PHE A 112 8.57 -15.53 11.35
N GLY A 113 9.41 -16.06 10.48
CA GLY A 113 10.65 -16.73 10.88
C GLY A 113 10.34 -17.97 11.73
N PRO A 114 11.02 -18.17 12.88
CA PRO A 114 10.86 -19.41 13.67
C PRO A 114 9.45 -19.59 14.26
N TYR A 115 8.64 -18.53 14.30
CA TYR A 115 7.28 -18.59 14.83
C TYR A 115 6.22 -18.97 13.78
N GLY A 116 6.56 -18.88 12.49
CA GLY A 116 5.65 -19.21 11.40
C GLY A 116 5.10 -20.64 11.50
N PRO A 117 5.94 -21.67 11.61
CA PRO A 117 5.49 -23.06 11.74
C PRO A 117 4.60 -23.30 12.97
N LEU A 118 4.88 -22.64 14.11
CA LEU A 118 4.10 -22.74 15.32
C LEU A 118 2.70 -22.12 15.14
N ALA A 119 2.64 -20.94 14.56
CA ALA A 119 1.38 -20.27 14.28
C ALA A 119 0.54 -21.06 13.26
N ALA A 120 1.16 -21.59 12.21
CA ALA A 120 0.50 -22.44 11.23
C ALA A 120 -0.07 -23.73 11.87
N GLN A 121 0.69 -24.35 12.76
CA GLN A 121 0.22 -25.53 13.47
C GLN A 121 -0.96 -25.21 14.39
N TRP A 122 -0.87 -24.12 15.16
CA TRP A 122 -1.95 -23.68 16.02
C TRP A 122 -3.26 -23.43 15.25
N LEU A 123 -3.18 -22.77 14.08
CA LEU A 123 -4.36 -22.54 13.23
C LEU A 123 -4.95 -23.84 12.68
N ARG A 124 -4.09 -24.80 12.27
CA ARG A 124 -4.55 -26.13 11.82
C ARG A 124 -5.26 -26.88 12.96
N ASP A 125 -4.78 -26.77 14.19
CA ASP A 125 -5.41 -27.37 15.38
C ASP A 125 -6.79 -26.75 15.67
N GLN A 126 -7.02 -25.50 15.24
CA GLN A 126 -8.34 -24.85 15.27
C GLN A 126 -9.23 -25.23 14.05
N GLY A 127 -8.78 -26.13 13.19
CA GLY A 127 -9.53 -26.54 12.01
C GLY A 127 -9.40 -25.60 10.80
N ILE A 128 -8.49 -24.63 10.84
CA ILE A 128 -8.24 -23.71 9.75
C ILE A 128 -7.13 -24.29 8.86
N PRO A 129 -7.41 -24.64 7.60
CA PRO A 129 -6.40 -25.14 6.69
C PRO A 129 -5.45 -24.00 6.29
N VAL A 130 -4.17 -24.13 6.65
CA VAL A 130 -3.16 -23.08 6.46
C VAL A 130 -1.95 -23.58 5.69
N ARG A 131 -1.50 -22.75 4.73
CA ARG A 131 -0.21 -22.88 4.05
C ARG A 131 0.71 -21.74 4.49
N GLU A 132 1.89 -22.05 4.99
CA GLU A 132 2.90 -21.04 5.29
C GLU A 132 3.52 -20.52 3.99
N LEU A 133 3.56 -19.19 3.84
CA LEU A 133 4.13 -18.49 2.69
C LEU A 133 5.54 -18.01 3.07
N VAL A 134 6.55 -18.75 2.61
CA VAL A 134 7.95 -18.46 2.93
C VAL A 134 8.55 -17.59 1.83
N PRO A 135 9.10 -16.41 2.15
CA PRO A 135 9.76 -15.55 1.19
C PRO A 135 11.01 -16.22 0.59
N THR A 136 11.17 -16.07 -0.71
CA THR A 136 12.35 -16.48 -1.47
C THR A 136 12.90 -15.29 -2.25
N PRO A 137 14.14 -15.32 -2.75
CA PRO A 137 14.63 -14.29 -3.64
C PRO A 137 13.72 -14.04 -4.85
N THR A 138 13.16 -15.11 -5.42
CA THR A 138 12.25 -15.01 -6.57
C THR A 138 10.93 -14.32 -6.22
N THR A 139 10.32 -14.67 -5.09
CA THR A 139 9.07 -14.02 -4.65
C THR A 139 9.32 -12.56 -4.26
N LEU A 140 10.47 -12.23 -3.69
CA LEU A 140 10.83 -10.84 -3.40
C LEU A 140 10.97 -10.01 -4.68
N GLU A 141 11.62 -10.56 -5.71
CA GLU A 141 11.71 -9.89 -7.01
C GLU A 141 10.34 -9.67 -7.66
N LEU A 142 9.43 -10.64 -7.50
CA LEU A 142 8.05 -10.50 -7.95
C LEU A 142 7.34 -9.34 -7.23
N GLY A 143 7.43 -9.29 -5.90
CA GLY A 143 6.84 -8.20 -5.12
C GLY A 143 7.42 -6.83 -5.44
N ARG A 144 8.75 -6.75 -5.66
CA ARG A 144 9.41 -5.49 -6.04
C ARG A 144 8.93 -4.93 -7.37
N LYS A 145 8.58 -5.77 -8.33
CA LYS A 145 8.06 -5.31 -9.64
C LYS A 145 6.71 -4.63 -9.52
N GLU A 146 5.91 -5.01 -8.53
CA GLU A 146 4.59 -4.46 -8.27
C GLU A 146 4.61 -3.27 -7.29
N CYS A 147 5.77 -3.00 -6.67
CA CYS A 147 5.94 -1.83 -5.83
C CYS A 147 6.06 -0.56 -6.68
N THR A 148 5.27 0.44 -6.33
CA THR A 148 5.16 1.70 -7.10
C THR A 148 5.91 2.85 -6.46
N SER A 149 6.35 2.70 -5.22
CA SER A 149 7.05 3.72 -4.46
C SER A 149 8.15 3.12 -3.57
N LYS A 150 8.61 3.86 -2.57
CA LYS A 150 9.63 3.40 -1.61
C LYS A 150 8.99 2.56 -0.48
N GLU A 151 8.35 1.47 -0.86
CA GLU A 151 7.79 0.55 0.13
C GLU A 151 8.91 -0.19 0.87
N TYR A 152 8.61 -0.55 2.12
CA TYR A 152 9.50 -1.38 2.92
C TYR A 152 9.77 -2.73 2.27
N TYR A 153 10.97 -3.24 2.49
CA TYR A 153 11.37 -4.58 2.09
C TYR A 153 10.38 -5.67 2.54
N SER A 154 9.86 -5.55 3.76
CA SER A 154 8.84 -6.46 4.29
C SER A 154 7.54 -6.41 3.49
N PHE A 155 7.11 -5.24 3.03
CA PHE A 155 5.93 -5.12 2.17
C PHE A 155 6.14 -5.82 0.83
N ALA A 156 7.26 -5.55 0.14
CA ALA A 156 7.59 -6.21 -1.11
C ALA A 156 7.68 -7.73 -0.95
N SER A 157 8.21 -8.19 0.19
CA SER A 157 8.30 -9.61 0.52
C SER A 157 6.93 -10.24 0.71
N LEU A 158 6.03 -9.62 1.47
CA LEU A 158 4.66 -10.10 1.68
C LEU A 158 3.85 -10.10 0.38
N LEU A 159 3.94 -9.01 -0.38
CA LEU A 159 3.28 -8.91 -1.68
C LEU A 159 3.73 -10.01 -2.62
N GLY A 160 5.04 -10.23 -2.71
CA GLY A 160 5.61 -11.23 -3.61
C GLY A 160 5.21 -12.66 -3.27
N VAL A 161 5.20 -13.05 -1.98
CA VAL A 161 4.75 -14.40 -1.60
C VAL A 161 3.25 -14.58 -1.81
N SER A 162 2.46 -13.53 -1.61
CA SER A 162 1.02 -13.56 -1.85
C SER A 162 0.71 -13.72 -3.34
N LEU A 163 1.38 -12.95 -4.20
CA LEU A 163 1.23 -13.06 -5.66
C LEU A 163 1.65 -14.44 -6.20
N ALA A 164 2.77 -14.97 -5.70
CA ALA A 164 3.22 -16.31 -6.07
C ALA A 164 2.20 -17.39 -5.66
N ALA A 165 1.64 -17.28 -4.45
CA ALA A 165 0.64 -18.22 -3.95
C ALA A 165 -0.66 -18.20 -4.78
N VAL A 166 -1.10 -17.04 -5.23
CA VAL A 166 -2.25 -16.88 -6.12
C VAL A 166 -1.94 -17.42 -7.52
N GLY A 167 -0.73 -17.14 -8.05
CA GLY A 167 -0.31 -17.63 -9.37
C GLY A 167 -0.18 -19.16 -9.45
N GLU A 168 0.27 -19.83 -8.39
CA GLU A 168 0.34 -21.29 -8.32
C GLU A 168 -1.04 -21.97 -8.22
N GLY A 169 -2.07 -21.24 -7.76
CA GLY A 169 -3.45 -21.72 -7.72
C GLY A 169 -4.21 -21.55 -9.04
N GLY A 170 -3.60 -20.88 -10.04
CA GLY A 170 -4.26 -20.40 -11.26
C GLY A 170 -4.35 -21.35 -12.44
N ASP A 171 -4.08 -22.66 -12.31
CA ASP A 171 -4.40 -23.65 -13.35
C ASP A 171 -5.86 -24.16 -13.28
N GLY A 172 -6.68 -23.53 -12.47
CA GLY A 172 -8.12 -23.71 -12.37
C GLY A 172 -8.82 -22.37 -12.31
N GLU A 173 -9.42 -21.96 -13.43
CA GLU A 173 -10.38 -20.89 -13.64
C GLU A 173 -10.42 -19.73 -12.64
N ALA A 174 -10.11 -18.55 -13.14
CA ALA A 174 -10.12 -17.26 -12.44
C ALA A 174 -11.38 -17.04 -11.59
N ALA A 175 -11.18 -16.95 -10.29
CA ALA A 175 -12.07 -16.19 -9.42
C ALA A 175 -11.29 -14.95 -8.97
N ALA A 176 -11.30 -13.92 -9.79
CA ALA A 176 -11.00 -12.56 -9.39
C ALA A 176 -12.21 -12.02 -8.61
N ASP A 177 -12.28 -12.33 -7.33
CA ASP A 177 -13.10 -11.64 -6.33
C ASP A 177 -12.91 -12.38 -5.00
N GLY A 178 -12.07 -11.85 -4.12
CA GLY A 178 -12.03 -12.37 -2.75
C GLY A 178 -10.67 -12.16 -2.08
N CYS A 179 -10.60 -11.16 -1.24
CA CYS A 179 -9.54 -10.93 -0.27
C CYS A 179 -9.28 -12.20 0.55
N THR A 180 -8.11 -12.81 0.41
CA THR A 180 -7.64 -13.88 1.28
C THR A 180 -6.29 -13.52 1.90
N THR A 181 -6.27 -12.45 2.69
CA THR A 181 -5.17 -12.19 3.63
C THR A 181 -5.77 -11.91 5.00
N VAL A 182 -5.51 -12.82 5.91
CA VAL A 182 -5.73 -12.65 7.35
C VAL A 182 -4.55 -11.91 7.96
#